data_30c60087b233bfdb8a217024acff16d7
#
_entry.id   30c60087b233bfdb8a217024acff16d7
#
_cell.length_a   1.000
_cell.length_b   1.000
_cell.length_c   1.000
_cell.angle_alpha   90.00
_cell.angle_beta   90.00
_cell.angle_gamma   90.00
#
_symmetry.space_group_name_H-M   'P 1'
#
loop_
_entity.id
_entity.type
_entity.pdbx_description
1 polymer ?
#
loop_
_entity_poly.entity_id
_entity_poly.type
_entity_poly.pdbx_seq_one_letter_code
_entity_poly.pdbx_strand_id
1 'polypeptide(L)'
;PKGECCMAVNARQWNAFLATLIQNADPDQLDPDLLQRSIIGDPKVAGENFTRFLQNGCRLNIGGLKVAPQPFDPATFPVLGEGWRVLTEEHDVRNDGLVEVDFARVGLTTGLNEGETAITGEVKLARLKQSGCLRYGANVFMGLWRDYQALKENSLLECLYRERKTVYLDFFGDVLQHPDGGRYV
;
A
#
# COMPACT_ATOMS: atom_id res chain seq x y z
N PRO A 1 -9.79 -21.67 -32.27
CA PRO A 1 -10.01 -20.44 -31.54
C PRO A 1 -9.46 -19.32 -32.39
N LYS A 2 -10.36 -18.48 -32.92
CA LYS A 2 -10.02 -17.30 -33.72
C LYS A 2 -9.49 -16.26 -32.73
N GLY A 3 -8.23 -15.84 -32.91
CA GLY A 3 -7.66 -14.75 -32.16
C GLY A 3 -8.48 -13.48 -32.41
N GLU A 4 -9.04 -12.92 -31.36
CA GLU A 4 -9.64 -11.58 -31.40
C GLU A 4 -8.49 -10.60 -31.70
N CYS A 5 -8.56 -10.02 -32.89
CA CYS A 5 -7.66 -8.96 -33.30
C CYS A 5 -8.07 -7.72 -32.50
N CYS A 6 -7.37 -7.42 -31.40
CA CYS A 6 -7.48 -6.16 -30.69
C CYS A 6 -7.11 -5.05 -31.68
N MET A 7 -8.13 -4.36 -32.21
CA MET A 7 -7.90 -3.19 -33.07
C MET A 7 -7.24 -2.10 -32.23
N ALA A 8 -6.06 -1.65 -32.65
CA ALA A 8 -5.38 -0.53 -32.00
C ALA A 8 -6.21 0.76 -32.14
N VAL A 9 -6.19 1.58 -31.10
CA VAL A 9 -6.83 2.91 -31.10
C VAL A 9 -6.22 3.75 -32.21
N ASN A 10 -7.04 4.29 -33.09
CA ASN A 10 -6.55 5.17 -34.17
C ASN A 10 -6.29 6.60 -33.67
N ALA A 11 -5.49 7.36 -34.44
CA ALA A 11 -5.10 8.71 -34.06
C ALA A 11 -6.30 9.66 -33.84
N ARG A 12 -7.41 9.50 -34.60
CA ARG A 12 -8.61 10.33 -34.44
C ARG A 12 -9.31 10.04 -33.11
N GLN A 13 -9.44 8.77 -32.73
CA GLN A 13 -10.02 8.36 -31.46
C GLN A 13 -9.14 8.85 -30.29
N TRP A 14 -7.82 8.74 -30.44
CA TRP A 14 -6.86 9.22 -29.45
C TRP A 14 -6.95 10.73 -29.23
N ASN A 15 -6.97 11.51 -30.29
CA ASN A 15 -7.06 12.96 -30.20
C ASN A 15 -8.42 13.42 -29.62
N ALA A 16 -9.53 12.78 -30.00
CA ALA A 16 -10.84 13.07 -29.42
C ALA A 16 -10.87 12.79 -27.91
N PHE A 17 -10.28 11.67 -27.51
CA PHE A 17 -10.15 11.30 -26.09
C PHE A 17 -9.34 12.33 -25.29
N LEU A 18 -8.15 12.71 -25.78
CA LEU A 18 -7.30 13.72 -25.11
C LEU A 18 -8.01 15.08 -25.00
N ALA A 19 -8.70 15.51 -26.06
CA ALA A 19 -9.46 16.76 -26.04
C ALA A 19 -10.58 16.71 -24.97
N THR A 20 -11.27 15.58 -24.84
CA THR A 20 -12.30 15.38 -23.82
C THR A 20 -11.72 15.44 -22.41
N LEU A 21 -10.57 14.83 -22.18
CA LEU A 21 -9.91 14.88 -20.89
C LEU A 21 -9.50 16.29 -20.50
N ILE A 22 -8.85 17.02 -21.43
CA ILE A 22 -8.38 18.39 -21.18
C ILE A 22 -9.55 19.33 -20.89
N GLN A 23 -10.68 19.18 -21.61
CA GLN A 23 -11.86 20.02 -21.42
C GLN A 23 -12.57 19.78 -20.07
N ASN A 24 -12.42 18.62 -19.48
CA ASN A 24 -13.08 18.24 -18.22
C ASN A 24 -12.12 18.15 -17.03
N ALA A 25 -10.82 18.31 -17.25
CA ALA A 25 -9.84 18.41 -16.16
C ALA A 25 -9.91 19.81 -15.53
N ASP A 26 -9.82 19.85 -14.22
CA ASP A 26 -9.70 21.10 -13.46
C ASP A 26 -8.20 21.37 -13.14
N PRO A 27 -7.55 22.29 -13.87
CA PRO A 27 -6.13 22.55 -13.66
C PRO A 27 -5.85 23.19 -12.29
N ASP A 28 -6.84 23.83 -11.66
CA ASP A 28 -6.67 24.48 -10.37
C ASP A 28 -6.58 23.48 -9.20
N GLN A 29 -6.96 22.21 -9.45
CA GLN A 29 -6.80 21.10 -8.52
C GLN A 29 -5.44 20.40 -8.65
N LEU A 30 -4.60 20.79 -9.61
CA LEU A 30 -3.30 20.16 -9.82
C LEU A 30 -2.21 20.91 -9.04
N ASP A 31 -1.43 20.15 -8.28
CA ASP A 31 -0.20 20.66 -7.65
C ASP A 31 0.86 20.95 -8.75
N PRO A 32 1.31 22.22 -8.92
CA PRO A 32 2.27 22.57 -9.94
C PRO A 32 3.62 21.85 -9.80
N ASP A 33 4.06 21.60 -8.56
CA ASP A 33 5.31 20.90 -8.28
C ASP A 33 5.20 19.41 -8.61
N LEU A 34 4.04 18.81 -8.37
CA LEU A 34 3.76 17.43 -8.75
C LEU A 34 3.71 17.32 -10.29
N LEU A 35 3.01 18.24 -10.95
CA LEU A 35 2.95 18.30 -12.41
C LEU A 35 4.35 18.41 -13.03
N GLN A 36 5.18 19.33 -12.53
CA GLN A 36 6.52 19.55 -13.04
C GLN A 36 7.44 18.34 -12.83
N ARG A 37 7.43 17.75 -11.64
CA ARG A 37 8.35 16.64 -11.30
C ARG A 37 7.93 15.30 -11.89
N SER A 38 6.64 15.00 -11.83
CA SER A 38 6.15 13.65 -12.10
C SER A 38 5.60 13.46 -13.51
N ILE A 39 5.21 14.53 -14.20
CA ILE A 39 4.65 14.45 -15.55
C ILE A 39 5.63 15.03 -16.57
N ILE A 40 6.05 16.27 -16.37
CA ILE A 40 6.94 16.96 -17.32
C ILE A 40 8.38 16.48 -17.17
N GLY A 41 8.83 16.24 -15.93
CA GLY A 41 10.20 15.80 -15.62
C GLY A 41 10.49 14.36 -16.02
N ASP A 42 9.47 13.47 -16.04
CA ASP A 42 9.59 12.09 -16.50
C ASP A 42 8.42 11.68 -17.39
N PRO A 43 8.39 12.14 -18.65
CA PRO A 43 7.28 11.94 -19.56
C PRO A 43 7.08 10.46 -19.93
N LYS A 44 8.11 9.63 -19.86
CA LYS A 44 8.02 8.20 -20.14
C LYS A 44 7.21 7.48 -19.07
N VAL A 45 7.58 7.65 -17.81
CA VAL A 45 6.87 7.05 -16.67
C VAL A 45 5.45 7.61 -16.58
N ALA A 46 5.26 8.92 -16.80
CA ALA A 46 3.93 9.51 -16.87
C ALA A 46 3.05 8.87 -17.95
N GLY A 47 3.61 8.65 -19.16
CA GLY A 47 2.91 8.00 -20.26
C GLY A 47 2.55 6.54 -19.96
N GLU A 48 3.45 5.79 -19.33
CA GLU A 48 3.20 4.41 -18.90
C GLU A 48 2.08 4.34 -17.85
N ASN A 49 2.10 5.21 -16.85
CA ASN A 49 1.07 5.29 -15.82
C ASN A 49 -0.28 5.70 -16.41
N PHE A 50 -0.29 6.64 -17.34
CA PHE A 50 -1.50 7.04 -18.04
C PHE A 50 -2.07 5.90 -18.91
N THR A 51 -1.21 5.15 -19.59
CA THR A 51 -1.63 3.96 -20.34
C THR A 51 -2.30 2.94 -19.44
N ARG A 52 -1.73 2.66 -18.26
CA ARG A 52 -2.36 1.76 -17.25
C ARG A 52 -3.70 2.29 -16.77
N PHE A 53 -3.80 3.60 -16.49
CA PHE A 53 -5.07 4.23 -16.14
C PHE A 53 -6.14 4.01 -17.21
N LEU A 54 -5.80 4.14 -18.48
CA LEU A 54 -6.71 3.88 -19.59
C LEU A 54 -7.10 2.41 -19.70
N GLN A 55 -6.14 1.50 -19.57
CA GLN A 55 -6.39 0.05 -19.58
C GLN A 55 -7.33 -0.38 -18.46
N ASN A 56 -7.34 0.34 -17.35
CA ASN A 56 -8.27 0.14 -16.23
C ASN A 56 -9.62 0.86 -16.42
N GLY A 57 -9.96 1.26 -17.64
CA GLY A 57 -11.23 1.92 -17.95
C GLY A 57 -11.36 3.32 -17.36
N CYS A 58 -10.28 4.09 -17.34
CA CYS A 58 -10.17 5.43 -16.75
C CYS A 58 -10.50 5.45 -15.24
N ARG A 59 -10.39 4.33 -14.60
CA ARG A 59 -10.45 4.25 -13.14
C ARG A 59 -9.03 4.38 -12.63
N LEU A 60 -8.80 5.37 -11.77
CA LEU A 60 -7.66 5.29 -10.89
C LEU A 60 -7.77 3.94 -10.21
N ASN A 61 -6.70 3.16 -10.24
CA ASN A 61 -6.71 1.85 -9.58
C ASN A 61 -6.67 2.07 -8.05
N ILE A 62 -7.65 2.88 -7.57
CA ILE A 62 -7.92 3.08 -6.15
C ILE A 62 -8.45 1.76 -5.55
N GLY A 63 -8.92 0.85 -6.40
CA GLY A 63 -9.23 -0.51 -5.99
C GLY A 63 -8.02 -1.30 -5.50
N GLY A 64 -6.80 -0.94 -5.90
CA GLY A 64 -5.55 -1.50 -5.37
C GLY A 64 -5.10 -0.91 -4.03
N LEU A 65 -5.80 0.10 -3.49
CA LEU A 65 -5.51 0.64 -2.16
C LEU A 65 -6.33 -0.03 -1.05
N LYS A 66 -7.21 -0.97 -1.39
CA LYS A 66 -8.05 -1.69 -0.43
C LYS A 66 -7.59 -3.13 -0.30
N VAL A 67 -7.41 -3.55 0.93
CA VAL A 67 -6.96 -4.89 1.28
C VAL A 67 -7.91 -5.50 2.31
N ALA A 68 -8.35 -6.73 2.05
CA ALA A 68 -9.06 -7.52 3.04
C ALA A 68 -8.03 -8.21 3.94
N PRO A 69 -8.04 -7.96 5.26
CA PRO A 69 -7.20 -8.68 6.21
C PRO A 69 -7.40 -10.20 6.08
N GLN A 70 -6.34 -10.95 6.29
CA GLN A 70 -6.35 -12.41 6.21
C GLN A 70 -5.90 -13.00 7.55
N PRO A 71 -6.40 -14.17 7.94
CA PRO A 71 -5.92 -14.85 9.14
C PRO A 71 -4.40 -15.01 9.12
N PHE A 72 -3.77 -14.73 10.24
CA PHE A 72 -2.35 -14.93 10.45
C PHE A 72 -2.13 -16.00 11.54
N ASP A 73 -1.33 -16.98 11.21
CA ASP A 73 -0.85 -17.99 12.15
C ASP A 73 0.67 -18.08 12.05
N PRO A 74 1.41 -17.64 13.07
CA PRO A 74 2.86 -17.64 13.04
C PRO A 74 3.44 -19.06 12.89
N ALA A 75 2.75 -20.10 13.33
CA ALA A 75 3.21 -21.48 13.23
C ALA A 75 3.22 -22.01 11.78
N THR A 76 2.38 -21.43 10.92
CA THR A 76 2.26 -21.83 9.51
C THR A 76 2.92 -20.84 8.55
N PHE A 77 3.38 -19.68 9.04
CA PHE A 77 4.02 -18.68 8.19
C PHE A 77 5.47 -19.10 7.85
N PRO A 78 5.81 -19.32 6.58
CA PRO A 78 7.03 -20.04 6.17
C PRO A 78 8.35 -19.43 6.66
N VAL A 79 8.33 -18.13 6.99
CA VAL A 79 9.56 -17.38 7.36
C VAL A 79 9.85 -17.46 8.86
N LEU A 80 8.83 -17.76 9.70
CA LEU A 80 8.97 -17.68 11.15
C LEU A 80 9.45 -18.98 11.80
N GLY A 81 9.13 -20.13 11.25
CA GLY A 81 9.49 -21.42 11.87
C GLY A 81 8.66 -21.77 13.10
N GLU A 82 9.08 -22.83 13.83
CA GLU A 82 8.31 -23.34 14.97
C GLU A 82 8.49 -22.49 16.23
N GLY A 83 7.46 -22.44 17.05
CA GLY A 83 7.47 -21.86 18.39
C GLY A 83 7.24 -20.34 18.47
N TRP A 84 7.08 -19.67 17.35
CA TRP A 84 6.64 -18.28 17.35
C TRP A 84 5.18 -18.18 17.77
N ARG A 85 4.84 -17.13 18.51
CA ARG A 85 3.46 -16.86 18.93
C ARG A 85 3.15 -15.37 18.94
N VAL A 86 1.88 -15.04 18.75
CA VAL A 86 1.37 -13.68 18.97
C VAL A 86 1.20 -13.45 20.47
N LEU A 87 1.70 -12.33 20.98
CA LEU A 87 1.46 -11.90 22.36
C LEU A 87 0.08 -11.25 22.45
N THR A 88 -0.88 -11.95 23.05
CA THR A 88 -2.28 -11.50 23.14
C THR A 88 -2.44 -10.20 23.92
N GLU A 89 -1.60 -9.95 24.91
CA GLU A 89 -1.57 -8.71 25.70
C GLU A 89 -1.12 -7.48 24.91
N GLU A 90 -0.47 -7.70 23.78
CA GLU A 90 0.01 -6.65 22.89
C GLU A 90 -0.84 -6.45 21.64
N HIS A 91 -1.77 -7.40 21.41
CA HIS A 91 -2.68 -7.36 20.25
C HIS A 91 -3.64 -6.17 20.32
N ASP A 92 -3.79 -5.47 19.20
CA ASP A 92 -4.82 -4.44 19.06
C ASP A 92 -6.12 -5.08 18.59
N VAL A 93 -6.99 -5.40 19.52
CA VAL A 93 -8.28 -6.12 19.31
C VAL A 93 -9.18 -5.47 18.24
N ARG A 94 -8.94 -4.21 17.89
CA ARG A 94 -9.67 -3.52 16.81
C ARG A 94 -9.37 -4.13 15.44
N ASN A 95 -8.28 -4.88 15.30
CA ASN A 95 -7.96 -5.61 14.06
C ASN A 95 -8.91 -6.78 13.79
N ASP A 96 -9.49 -7.40 14.81
CA ASP A 96 -10.32 -8.60 14.67
C ASP A 96 -11.62 -8.32 13.89
N GLY A 97 -12.10 -7.09 13.95
CA GLY A 97 -13.32 -6.65 13.25
C GLY A 97 -13.09 -6.04 11.86
N LEU A 98 -11.84 -5.97 11.40
CA LEU A 98 -11.55 -5.37 10.10
C LEU A 98 -11.95 -6.28 8.95
N VAL A 99 -12.87 -5.81 8.12
CA VAL A 99 -13.28 -6.49 6.87
C VAL A 99 -12.43 -6.00 5.70
N GLU A 100 -12.10 -4.73 5.67
CA GLU A 100 -11.34 -4.08 4.61
C GLU A 100 -10.52 -2.93 5.19
N VAL A 101 -9.33 -2.73 4.69
CA VAL A 101 -8.47 -1.57 4.98
C VAL A 101 -8.26 -0.77 3.71
N ASP A 102 -8.65 0.50 3.74
CA ASP A 102 -8.42 1.46 2.66
C ASP A 102 -7.13 2.23 2.89
N PHE A 103 -6.07 1.83 2.21
CA PHE A 103 -4.74 2.44 2.33
C PHE A 103 -4.64 3.86 1.78
N ALA A 104 -5.63 4.35 1.02
CA ALA A 104 -5.73 5.77 0.69
C ALA A 104 -5.94 6.63 1.96
N ARG A 105 -6.51 6.03 3.00
CA ARG A 105 -6.85 6.69 4.28
C ARG A 105 -5.90 6.31 5.42
N VAL A 106 -4.94 5.44 5.18
CA VAL A 106 -3.96 5.00 6.20
C VAL A 106 -2.83 6.02 6.30
N GLY A 107 -2.61 6.53 7.50
CA GLY A 107 -1.45 7.34 7.83
C GLY A 107 -0.24 6.44 8.11
N LEU A 108 0.88 6.70 7.43
CA LEU A 108 2.17 6.10 7.77
C LEU A 108 2.94 7.05 8.68
N THR A 109 3.55 6.52 9.73
CA THR A 109 4.39 7.29 10.66
C THR A 109 5.66 6.55 10.99
N THR A 110 6.75 7.28 11.13
CA THR A 110 8.01 6.75 11.67
C THR A 110 7.96 6.58 13.18
N GLY A 111 7.05 7.29 13.86
CA GLY A 111 6.99 7.37 15.33
C GLY A 111 8.15 8.17 15.95
N LEU A 112 8.97 8.84 15.12
CA LEU A 112 10.07 9.68 15.56
C LEU A 112 9.57 11.04 16.03
N ASN A 113 10.14 11.58 17.11
CA ASN A 113 10.00 12.97 17.49
C ASN A 113 11.01 13.85 16.72
N GLU A 114 10.85 15.16 16.83
CA GLU A 114 11.78 16.11 16.25
C GLU A 114 13.22 15.88 16.79
N GLY A 115 14.17 15.79 15.87
CA GLY A 115 15.59 15.54 16.18
C GLY A 115 15.98 14.08 16.41
N GLU A 116 15.02 13.15 16.44
CA GLU A 116 15.33 11.72 16.54
C GLU A 116 15.60 11.13 15.13
N THR A 117 16.63 10.29 15.05
CA THR A 117 16.96 9.56 13.81
C THR A 117 16.60 8.08 13.89
N ALA A 118 16.44 7.54 15.10
CA ALA A 118 16.06 6.15 15.35
C ALA A 118 15.44 6.01 16.74
N ILE A 119 14.56 5.03 16.89
CA ILE A 119 13.99 4.58 18.16
C ILE A 119 13.89 3.06 18.18
N THR A 120 13.80 2.48 19.37
CA THR A 120 13.55 1.04 19.50
C THR A 120 12.09 0.72 19.21
N GLY A 121 11.79 -0.54 18.81
CA GLY A 121 10.43 -1.02 18.61
C GLY A 121 9.54 -0.82 19.84
N GLU A 122 10.06 -1.05 21.04
CA GLU A 122 9.32 -0.85 22.31
C GLU A 122 8.91 0.62 22.51
N VAL A 123 9.81 1.57 22.24
CA VAL A 123 9.48 3.00 22.33
C VAL A 123 8.45 3.38 21.28
N LYS A 124 8.59 2.88 20.06
CA LYS A 124 7.62 3.12 18.98
C LYS A 124 6.24 2.56 19.34
N LEU A 125 6.19 1.32 19.83
CA LEU A 125 4.95 0.68 20.29
C LEU A 125 4.27 1.49 21.40
N ALA A 126 5.02 1.93 22.41
CA ALA A 126 4.49 2.75 23.50
C ALA A 126 3.87 4.07 22.99
N ARG A 127 4.56 4.77 22.08
CA ARG A 127 4.05 6.01 21.46
C ARG A 127 2.77 5.77 20.66
N LEU A 128 2.74 4.70 19.87
CA LEU A 128 1.56 4.33 19.08
C LEU A 128 0.37 3.97 19.97
N LYS A 129 0.59 3.29 21.10
CA LYS A 129 -0.47 3.04 22.10
C LYS A 129 -1.00 4.34 22.69
N GLN A 130 -0.12 5.28 23.06
CA GLN A 130 -0.49 6.58 23.62
C GLN A 130 -1.27 7.45 22.63
N SER A 131 -0.98 7.37 21.34
CA SER A 131 -1.69 8.13 20.31
C SER A 131 -3.16 7.73 20.14
N GLY A 132 -3.57 6.54 20.63
CA GLY A 132 -4.91 5.99 20.44
C GLY A 132 -5.23 5.56 19.01
N CYS A 133 -4.31 5.72 18.07
CA CYS A 133 -4.48 5.29 16.68
C CYS A 133 -4.64 3.77 16.59
N LEU A 134 -5.45 3.31 15.63
CA LEU A 134 -5.50 1.90 15.27
C LEU A 134 -4.12 1.47 14.75
N ARG A 135 -3.58 0.44 15.36
CA ARG A 135 -2.34 -0.19 14.92
C ARG A 135 -2.70 -1.44 14.11
N TYR A 136 -2.31 -1.46 12.86
CA TYR A 136 -2.58 -2.63 12.01
C TYR A 136 -1.69 -3.80 12.41
N GLY A 137 -2.29 -5.00 12.41
CA GLY A 137 -1.64 -6.24 12.82
C GLY A 137 -1.21 -7.12 11.64
N ALA A 138 -0.71 -8.29 11.97
CA ALA A 138 -0.23 -9.28 11.02
C ALA A 138 -1.31 -9.76 10.04
N ASN A 139 -2.59 -9.72 10.43
CA ASN A 139 -3.72 -10.03 9.54
C ASN A 139 -3.80 -9.06 8.34
N VAL A 140 -3.49 -7.78 8.55
CA VAL A 140 -3.44 -6.77 7.47
C VAL A 140 -2.21 -7.00 6.59
N PHE A 141 -1.06 -7.32 7.19
CA PHE A 141 0.12 -7.74 6.44
C PHE A 141 -0.18 -8.94 5.54
N MET A 142 -0.86 -9.96 6.06
CA MET A 142 -1.24 -11.14 5.26
C MET A 142 -2.15 -10.79 4.08
N GLY A 143 -3.06 -9.84 4.27
CA GLY A 143 -3.87 -9.30 3.17
C GLY A 143 -3.00 -8.64 2.08
N LEU A 144 -2.05 -7.79 2.47
CA LEU A 144 -1.09 -7.16 1.56
C LEU A 144 -0.18 -8.19 0.87
N TRP A 145 0.28 -9.18 1.61
CA TRP A 145 1.11 -10.26 1.06
C TRP A 145 0.35 -11.07 0.01
N ARG A 146 -0.91 -11.41 0.28
CA ARG A 146 -1.78 -12.10 -0.68
C ARG A 146 -2.03 -11.27 -1.93
N ASP A 147 -2.28 -9.98 -1.77
CA ASP A 147 -2.39 -9.02 -2.87
C ASP A 147 -1.11 -9.01 -3.72
N TYR A 148 0.06 -8.94 -3.07
CA TYR A 148 1.35 -9.02 -3.76
C TYR A 148 1.54 -10.33 -4.51
N GLN A 149 1.19 -11.48 -3.92
CA GLN A 149 1.29 -12.77 -4.61
C GLN A 149 0.42 -12.83 -5.87
N ALA A 150 -0.75 -12.22 -5.83
CA ALA A 150 -1.70 -12.20 -6.95
C ALA A 150 -1.34 -11.17 -8.03
N LEU A 151 -0.94 -9.96 -7.65
CA LEU A 151 -0.82 -8.81 -8.54
C LEU A 151 0.64 -8.41 -8.85
N LYS A 152 1.62 -8.89 -8.06
CA LYS A 152 3.06 -8.61 -8.21
C LYS A 152 3.32 -7.09 -8.34
N GLU A 153 3.78 -6.68 -9.52
CA GLU A 153 4.13 -5.28 -9.82
C GLU A 153 2.95 -4.29 -9.73
N ASN A 154 1.73 -4.79 -9.75
CA ASN A 154 0.51 -3.99 -9.61
C ASN A 154 -0.09 -4.06 -8.20
N SER A 155 0.61 -4.69 -7.26
CA SER A 155 0.18 -4.80 -5.87
C SER A 155 0.31 -3.49 -5.11
N LEU A 156 -0.40 -3.39 -4.00
CA LEU A 156 -0.30 -2.25 -3.11
C LEU A 156 1.09 -2.14 -2.45
N LEU A 157 1.72 -3.25 -2.09
CA LEU A 157 3.10 -3.23 -1.56
C LEU A 157 4.08 -2.66 -2.56
N GLU A 158 3.99 -3.05 -3.82
CA GLU A 158 4.84 -2.50 -4.88
C GLU A 158 4.56 -1.01 -5.13
N CYS A 159 3.29 -0.60 -5.10
CA CYS A 159 2.90 0.80 -5.19
C CYS A 159 3.51 1.63 -4.05
N LEU A 160 3.42 1.16 -2.80
CA LEU A 160 4.02 1.81 -1.64
C LEU A 160 5.55 1.92 -1.77
N TYR A 161 6.19 0.88 -2.28
CA TYR A 161 7.64 0.88 -2.51
C TYR A 161 8.05 1.91 -3.57
N ARG A 162 7.37 1.93 -4.72
CA ARG A 162 7.72 2.81 -5.85
C ARG A 162 7.39 4.28 -5.60
N GLU A 163 6.19 4.56 -5.11
CA GLU A 163 5.69 5.93 -4.97
C GLU A 163 6.19 6.60 -3.70
N ARG A 164 6.20 5.88 -2.59
CA ARG A 164 6.59 6.43 -1.29
C ARG A 164 8.02 6.11 -0.88
N LYS A 165 8.75 5.34 -1.69
CA LYS A 165 10.08 4.82 -1.37
C LYS A 165 10.12 4.15 0.01
N THR A 166 9.03 3.53 0.39
CA THR A 166 8.86 2.85 1.66
C THR A 166 9.64 1.54 1.62
N VAL A 167 10.69 1.44 2.42
CA VAL A 167 11.56 0.25 2.44
C VAL A 167 11.08 -0.77 3.45
N TYR A 168 10.49 -0.31 4.55
CA TYR A 168 9.98 -1.14 5.64
C TYR A 168 8.59 -0.69 6.05
N LEU A 169 7.71 -1.65 6.33
CA LEU A 169 6.40 -1.46 6.92
C LEU A 169 6.33 -2.31 8.18
N ASP A 170 6.17 -1.66 9.33
CA ASP A 170 6.02 -2.32 10.61
C ASP A 170 4.55 -2.37 10.99
N PHE A 171 4.08 -3.53 11.45
CA PHE A 171 2.68 -3.80 11.79
C PHE A 171 2.52 -3.94 13.31
N PHE A 172 2.50 -2.83 14.03
CA PHE A 172 2.46 -2.77 15.50
C PHE A 172 1.12 -3.18 16.15
N GLY A 173 0.17 -3.69 15.38
CA GLY A 173 -1.09 -4.25 15.91
C GLY A 173 -0.90 -5.61 16.56
N ASP A 174 0.18 -6.30 16.22
CA ASP A 174 0.63 -7.53 16.85
C ASP A 174 2.07 -7.42 17.28
N VAL A 175 2.44 -8.12 18.35
CA VAL A 175 3.82 -8.37 18.73
C VAL A 175 4.03 -9.88 18.73
N LEU A 176 5.06 -10.31 18.02
CA LEU A 176 5.44 -11.71 17.96
C LEU A 176 6.50 -12.01 19.01
N GLN A 177 6.42 -13.18 19.62
CA GLN A 177 7.45 -13.67 20.50
C GLN A 177 8.16 -14.86 19.86
N HIS A 178 9.47 -14.74 19.79
CA HIS A 178 10.36 -15.83 19.41
C HIS A 178 10.48 -16.87 20.55
N PRO A 179 10.77 -18.15 20.26
CA PRO A 179 10.94 -19.19 21.28
C PRO A 179 11.99 -18.88 22.36
N ASP A 180 13.00 -18.06 22.04
CA ASP A 180 14.02 -17.60 23.01
C ASP A 180 13.56 -16.46 23.93
N GLY A 181 12.31 -15.96 23.75
CA GLY A 181 11.73 -14.88 24.51
C GLY A 181 11.84 -13.49 23.86
N GLY A 182 12.58 -13.36 22.76
CA GLY A 182 12.68 -12.10 22.01
C GLY A 182 11.32 -11.64 21.47
N ARG A 183 11.10 -10.30 21.43
CA ARG A 183 9.85 -9.67 20.95
C ARG A 183 10.11 -8.96 19.63
N TYR A 184 9.17 -9.11 18.69
CA TYR A 184 9.28 -8.59 17.33
C TYR A 184 7.93 -8.02 16.84
N VAL A 185 7.97 -7.06 15.94
CA VAL A 185 6.82 -6.44 15.28
C VAL A 185 6.97 -6.52 13.77
#